data_8e1710573cbd685a4484f850ce8ec981
#
_entry.id   8e1710573cbd685a4484f850ce8ec981
#
_cell.length_a   1.000
_cell.length_b   1.000
_cell.length_c   1.000
_cell.angle_alpha   90.00
_cell.angle_beta   90.00
_cell.angle_gamma   90.00
#
_symmetry.space_group_name_H-M   'P 1'
#
loop_
_entity.id
_entity.type
_entity.pdbx_description
1 polymer ?
#
loop_
_entity_poly.entity_id
_entity_poly.type
_entity_poly.pdbx_seq_one_letter_code
_entity_poly.pdbx_strand_id
1 'polypeptide(L)' 'MAIIVNLDVMLAKRKMTSLELCKRIGLTQANLSILKTGKAKAVRFETLDAICRELKCQPGDLLEYLDDPDPQNR' A
#
# COMPACT_ATOMS: atom_id res chain seq x y z
N MET A 1 15.97 7.25 -3.06
CA MET A 1 15.83 6.00 -2.32
C MET A 1 14.54 6.02 -1.53
N ALA A 2 13.69 5.07 -1.78
CA ALA A 2 12.39 5.10 -1.13
C ALA A 2 11.68 3.75 -1.22
N ILE A 3 10.79 3.55 -0.26
CA ILE A 3 9.81 2.47 -0.34
C ILE A 3 8.59 3.03 -1.05
N ILE A 4 8.18 2.36 -2.10
CA ILE A 4 7.03 2.76 -2.92
C ILE A 4 5.86 1.87 -2.56
N VAL A 5 4.70 2.48 -2.38
CA VAL A 5 3.48 1.74 -2.08
C VAL A 5 2.65 1.64 -3.36
N ASN A 6 2.40 0.41 -3.80
CA ASN A 6 1.68 0.11 -5.04
C ASN A 6 0.25 -0.35 -4.76
N LEU A 7 -0.35 0.15 -3.69
CA LEU A 7 -1.69 -0.26 -3.30
C LEU A 7 -2.72 0.10 -4.36
N ASP A 8 -2.60 1.29 -4.97
CA ASP A 8 -3.52 1.70 -6.05
C ASP A 8 -3.47 0.74 -7.22
N VAL A 9 -2.27 0.28 -7.56
CA VAL A 9 -2.08 -0.66 -8.68
C VAL A 9 -2.81 -1.96 -8.37
N MET A 10 -2.67 -2.47 -7.16
CA MET A 10 -3.31 -3.72 -6.78
C MET A 10 -4.83 -3.58 -6.68
N LEU A 11 -5.31 -2.45 -6.16
CA LEU A 11 -6.75 -2.19 -6.15
C LEU A 11 -7.32 -2.20 -7.57
N ALA A 12 -6.63 -1.55 -8.49
CA ALA A 12 -7.05 -1.53 -9.89
C ALA A 12 -7.05 -2.93 -10.49
N LYS A 13 -6.00 -3.71 -10.21
CA LYS A 13 -5.91 -5.08 -10.72
C LYS A 13 -7.04 -5.97 -10.21
N ARG A 14 -7.50 -5.74 -8.99
CA ARG A 14 -8.56 -6.53 -8.39
C ARG A 14 -9.93 -5.89 -8.57
N LYS A 15 -9.99 -4.75 -9.25
CA LYS A 15 -11.24 -4.01 -9.50
C LYS A 15 -11.98 -3.73 -8.20
N MET A 16 -11.23 -3.34 -7.18
CA MET A 16 -11.75 -3.04 -5.86
C MET A 16 -11.51 -1.57 -5.57
N THR A 17 -12.49 -0.90 -4.96
CA THR A 17 -12.33 0.49 -4.56
C THR A 17 -11.66 0.57 -3.19
N SER A 18 -11.07 1.74 -2.90
CA SER A 18 -10.50 1.99 -1.57
C SER A 18 -11.55 1.86 -0.49
N LEU A 19 -12.75 2.36 -0.74
CA LEU A 19 -13.85 2.28 0.22
C LEU A 19 -14.19 0.83 0.54
N GLU A 20 -14.26 0.00 -0.48
CA GLU A 20 -14.58 -1.40 -0.30
C GLU A 20 -13.51 -2.10 0.53
N LEU A 21 -12.24 -1.84 0.23
CA LEU A 21 -11.15 -2.42 1.01
C LEU A 21 -11.22 -1.98 2.47
N CYS A 22 -11.47 -0.69 2.71
CA CYS A 22 -11.59 -0.17 4.07
C CYS A 22 -12.67 -0.91 4.85
N LYS A 23 -13.81 -1.15 4.23
CA LYS A 23 -14.91 -1.86 4.89
C LYS A 23 -14.53 -3.31 5.21
N ARG A 24 -13.79 -3.95 4.32
CA ARG A 24 -13.43 -5.35 4.50
C ARG A 24 -12.41 -5.56 5.61
N ILE A 25 -11.49 -4.62 5.79
CA ILE A 25 -10.42 -4.79 6.76
C ILE A 25 -10.58 -3.92 8.01
N GLY A 26 -11.66 -3.13 8.06
CA GLY A 26 -11.94 -2.30 9.24
C GLY A 26 -11.00 -1.11 9.38
N LEU A 27 -10.50 -0.59 8.28
CA LEU A 27 -9.60 0.56 8.28
C LEU A 27 -10.37 1.80 7.84
N THR A 28 -10.00 2.96 8.37
CA THR A 28 -10.62 4.21 7.92
C THR A 28 -10.05 4.63 6.58
N GLN A 29 -10.84 5.38 5.81
CA GLN A 29 -10.36 5.89 4.53
C GLN A 29 -9.18 6.84 4.71
N ALA A 30 -9.18 7.61 5.79
CA ALA A 30 -8.06 8.51 6.09
C ALA A 30 -6.77 7.73 6.27
N ASN A 31 -6.80 6.64 7.04
CA ASN A 31 -5.61 5.81 7.25
C ASN A 31 -5.17 5.12 5.98
N LEU A 32 -6.12 4.62 5.20
CA LEU A 32 -5.77 3.98 3.92
C LEU A 32 -5.15 5.00 2.96
N SER A 33 -5.68 6.21 2.94
CA SER A 33 -5.16 7.27 2.08
C SER A 33 -3.72 7.62 2.43
N ILE A 34 -3.41 7.69 3.73
CA ILE A 34 -2.03 7.95 4.17
C ILE A 34 -1.10 6.86 3.68
N LEU A 35 -1.51 5.61 3.79
CA LEU A 35 -0.72 4.48 3.33
C LEU A 35 -0.58 4.49 1.80
N LYS A 36 -1.69 4.73 1.11
CA LYS A 36 -1.75 4.68 -0.35
C LYS A 36 -0.90 5.75 -1.01
N THR A 37 -0.82 6.93 -0.41
CA THR A 37 -0.04 8.04 -0.95
C THR A 37 1.42 7.99 -0.57
N GLY A 38 1.83 6.98 0.21
CA GLY A 38 3.21 6.84 0.62
C GLY A 38 3.63 7.75 1.75
N LYS A 39 2.68 8.37 2.42
CA LYS A 39 2.98 9.27 3.54
C LYS A 39 3.08 8.54 4.87
N ALA A 40 2.72 7.27 4.90
CA ALA A 40 2.82 6.48 6.12
C ALA A 40 4.29 6.22 6.44
N LYS A 41 4.65 6.37 7.70
CA LYS A 41 6.00 6.05 8.17
C LYS A 41 6.13 4.62 8.61
N ALA A 42 5.01 3.95 8.81
CA ALA A 42 4.99 2.57 9.25
C ALA A 42 3.66 1.94 8.86
N VAL A 43 3.67 0.64 8.76
CA VAL A 43 2.45 -0.14 8.57
C VAL A 43 2.54 -1.36 9.48
N ARG A 44 1.44 -1.67 10.16
CA ARG A 44 1.40 -2.85 11.02
C ARG A 44 1.34 -4.10 10.17
N PHE A 45 2.02 -5.14 10.62
CA PHE A 45 1.96 -6.42 9.92
C PHE A 45 0.53 -6.96 9.84
N GLU A 46 -0.28 -6.76 10.86
CA GLU A 46 -1.67 -7.23 10.81
C GLU A 46 -2.48 -6.49 9.74
N THR A 47 -2.20 -5.19 9.54
CA THR A 47 -2.84 -4.43 8.46
C THR A 47 -2.36 -4.93 7.10
N LEU A 48 -1.06 -5.11 6.96
CA LEU A 48 -0.47 -5.63 5.74
C LEU A 48 -1.02 -7.01 5.41
N ASP A 49 -1.13 -7.87 6.43
CA ASP A 49 -1.70 -9.20 6.27
C ASP A 49 -3.15 -9.13 5.77
N ALA A 50 -3.95 -8.25 6.36
CA ALA A 50 -5.35 -8.09 5.96
C ALA A 50 -5.48 -7.62 4.52
N ILE A 51 -4.64 -6.66 4.12
CA ILE A 51 -4.66 -6.16 2.74
C ILE A 51 -4.27 -7.27 1.77
N CYS A 52 -3.21 -8.01 2.08
CA CYS A 52 -2.77 -9.11 1.23
C CYS A 52 -3.85 -10.17 1.10
N ARG A 53 -4.53 -10.48 2.21
CA ARG A 53 -5.59 -11.47 2.20
C ARG A 53 -6.76 -11.04 1.31
N GLU A 54 -7.18 -9.78 1.43
CA GLU A 54 -8.32 -9.29 0.65
C GLU A 54 -7.99 -9.11 -0.82
N LEU A 55 -6.79 -8.68 -1.12
CA LEU A 55 -6.36 -8.46 -2.51
C LEU A 55 -5.70 -9.70 -3.10
N LYS A 56 -5.52 -10.75 -2.30
CA LYS A 56 -4.90 -12.02 -2.74
C LYS A 56 -3.58 -11.76 -3.41
N CYS A 57 -2.71 -11.07 -2.70
CA CYS A 57 -1.40 -10.71 -3.22
C CYS A 57 -0.35 -10.88 -2.12
N GLN A 58 0.90 -10.72 -2.49
CA GLN A 58 2.03 -10.80 -1.59
C GLN A 58 2.44 -9.39 -1.16
N PRO A 59 3.11 -9.25 0.00
CA PRO A 59 3.63 -7.92 0.39
C PRO A 59 4.50 -7.27 -0.67
N GLY A 60 5.27 -8.07 -1.42
CA GLY A 60 6.09 -7.54 -2.51
C GLY A 60 5.30 -6.98 -3.67
N ASP A 61 4.01 -7.30 -3.75
CA ASP A 61 3.12 -6.68 -4.74
C ASP A 61 2.65 -5.30 -4.30
N LEU A 62 2.70 -5.04 -3.00
CA LEU A 62 2.23 -3.78 -2.41
C LEU A 62 3.36 -2.82 -2.12
N LEU A 63 4.55 -3.34 -1.83
CA LEU A 63 5.69 -2.53 -1.40
C LEU A 63 6.88 -2.85 -2.28
N GLU A 64 7.61 -1.80 -2.63
CA GLU A 64 8.75 -1.93 -3.52
C GLU A 64 9.83 -0.96 -3.07
N TYR A 65 11.08 -1.38 -3.14
CA TYR A 65 12.19 -0.49 -2.85
C TYR A 65 12.79 0.01 -4.16
N LEU A 66 12.92 1.30 -4.27
CA LEU A 66 13.59 1.92 -5.40
C LEU A 66 14.72 2.78 -4.92
N ASP A 67 15.89 2.61 -5.53
CA ASP A 67 17.00 3.52 -5.30
C ASP A 67 16.65 4.88 -5.88
N ASP A 68 17.22 5.89 -5.28
CA ASP A 68 17.09 7.23 -5.79
C ASP A 68 17.82 7.31 -7.14
N PRO A 69 17.11 7.57 -8.23
CA PRO A 69 17.74 7.64 -9.54
C PRO A 69 18.58 8.90 -9.75
N ASP A 70 18.42 9.90 -8.89
CA ASP A 70 19.16 11.16 -9.02
C ASP A 70 20.37 11.11 -8.12
N PRO A 71 21.58 11.04 -8.72
CA PRO A 71 22.80 10.97 -7.90
C PRO A 71 22.98 12.17 -6.99
N GLN A 72 22.36 13.30 -7.26
CA GLN A 72 22.48 14.48 -6.44
C GLN A 72 21.72 14.38 -5.14
N ASN A 73 20.82 13.43 -5.02
CA ASN A 73 20.06 13.21 -3.81
C ASN A 73 20.73 12.23 -2.86
N ARG A 74 21.92 11.83 -3.15
CA ARG A 74 22.65 10.85 -2.35
C ARG A 74 23.67 11.49 -1.45
#